data_a67fb11f7af2284aff98fdbd6f6d24b4
#
_entry.id   a67fb11f7af2284aff98fdbd6f6d24b4
#
_cell.length_a   1.000
_cell.length_b   1.000
_cell.length_c   1.000
_cell.angle_alpha   90.00
_cell.angle_beta   90.00
_cell.angle_gamma   90.00
#
_symmetry.space_group_name_H-M   'P 1'
#
loop_
_entity.id
_entity.type
_entity.pdbx_description
1 polymer ?
#
loop_
_entity_poly.entity_id
_entity_poly.type
_entity_poly.pdbx_seq_one_letter_code
_entity_poly.pdbx_strand_id
1 'polypeptide(L)'
;MIPARCSLVTLGVDDVARSKAFYRSLGWETGVDMDDFAVLRTAGPLIALYPLTDMSRDTGDDVPVHRDRRIHLAINLASPAEVDEAVAEFMAAGAALLRAPEAAEWGGYTSIVADPDGHAWEIAHNPGWPLDADGLPQLP
;
A
#
# COMPACT_ATOMS: atom_id res chain seq x y z
N MET A 1 2.80 24.84 15.22
CA MET A 1 2.22 24.45 13.92
C MET A 1 2.71 23.03 13.60
N ILE A 2 1.81 22.16 13.16
CA ILE A 2 2.17 20.80 12.77
C ILE A 2 2.44 20.81 11.26
N PRO A 3 3.61 20.30 10.79
CA PRO A 3 3.89 20.25 9.36
C PRO A 3 2.90 19.31 8.64
N ALA A 4 2.40 19.76 7.48
CA ALA A 4 1.45 19.00 6.66
C ALA A 4 2.20 17.92 5.84
N ARG A 5 2.65 16.86 6.52
CA ARG A 5 3.33 15.72 5.88
C ARG A 5 3.08 14.43 6.67
N CYS A 6 3.07 13.33 5.97
CA CYS A 6 3.12 11.99 6.55
C CYS A 6 4.52 11.41 6.31
N SER A 7 5.18 10.95 7.36
CA SER A 7 6.54 10.39 7.26
C SER A 7 6.52 8.86 7.13
N LEU A 8 5.56 8.21 7.77
CA LEU A 8 5.48 6.76 7.87
C LEU A 8 4.02 6.31 7.96
N VAL A 9 3.69 5.25 7.27
CA VAL A 9 2.45 4.49 7.45
C VAL A 9 2.81 3.13 8.01
N THR A 10 2.26 2.77 9.16
CA THR A 10 2.50 1.47 9.79
C THR A 10 1.33 0.53 9.51
N LEU A 11 1.63 -0.60 8.90
CA LEU A 11 0.67 -1.67 8.64
C LEU A 11 0.77 -2.71 9.75
N GLY A 12 -0.34 -2.94 10.44
CA GLY A 12 -0.47 -4.06 11.39
C GLY A 12 -0.61 -5.37 10.62
N VAL A 13 0.31 -6.31 10.85
CA VAL A 13 0.38 -7.57 10.12
C VAL A 13 0.35 -8.76 11.08
N ASP A 14 -0.20 -9.89 10.64
CA ASP A 14 -0.24 -11.11 11.44
C ASP A 14 1.13 -11.81 11.48
N ASP A 15 1.90 -11.72 10.40
CA ASP A 15 3.22 -12.33 10.25
C ASP A 15 4.15 -11.40 9.45
N VAL A 16 5.12 -10.80 10.15
CA VAL A 16 6.08 -9.84 9.55
C VAL A 16 6.92 -10.51 8.47
N ALA A 17 7.34 -11.76 8.65
CA ALA A 17 8.16 -12.47 7.66
C ALA A 17 7.38 -12.72 6.36
N ARG A 18 6.12 -13.15 6.47
CA ARG A 18 5.22 -13.34 5.33
C ARG A 18 4.97 -12.02 4.60
N SER A 19 4.69 -10.96 5.33
CA SER A 19 4.45 -9.64 4.77
C SER A 19 5.69 -9.08 4.05
N LYS A 20 6.89 -9.23 4.65
CA LYS A 20 8.16 -8.88 3.98
C LYS A 20 8.35 -9.66 2.67
N ALA A 21 8.11 -10.97 2.69
CA ALA A 21 8.25 -11.81 1.49
C ALA A 21 7.31 -11.35 0.37
N PHE A 22 6.08 -10.99 0.71
CA PHE A 22 5.11 -10.45 -0.25
C PHE A 22 5.63 -9.18 -0.93
N TYR A 23 5.98 -8.14 -0.17
CA TYR A 23 6.45 -6.87 -0.76
C TYR A 23 7.78 -7.03 -1.50
N ARG A 24 8.68 -7.90 -1.03
CA ARG A 24 9.91 -8.23 -1.75
C ARG A 24 9.65 -8.90 -3.10
N SER A 25 8.61 -9.72 -3.23
CA SER A 25 8.25 -10.33 -4.51
C SER A 25 7.72 -9.30 -5.53
N LEU A 26 7.30 -8.12 -5.06
CA LEU A 26 6.99 -6.95 -5.90
C LEU A 26 8.24 -6.11 -6.24
N GLY A 27 9.43 -6.53 -5.82
CA GLY A 27 10.68 -5.79 -6.04
C GLY A 27 10.96 -4.68 -5.02
N TRP A 28 10.20 -4.61 -3.92
CA TRP A 28 10.42 -3.58 -2.89
C TRP A 28 11.55 -3.96 -1.95
N GLU A 29 12.37 -2.98 -1.59
CA GLU A 29 13.52 -3.17 -0.70
C GLU A 29 13.19 -2.81 0.75
N THR A 30 13.79 -3.54 1.69
CA THR A 30 13.76 -3.19 3.10
C THR A 30 14.89 -2.25 3.46
N GLY A 31 14.57 -1.17 4.16
CA GLY A 31 15.56 -0.27 4.77
C GLY A 31 15.90 -0.66 6.21
N VAL A 32 14.90 -1.18 6.94
CA VAL A 32 15.07 -1.83 8.25
C VAL A 32 14.53 -3.24 8.13
N ASP A 33 15.26 -4.22 8.59
CA ASP A 33 14.95 -5.65 8.44
C ASP A 33 15.24 -6.40 9.74
N MET A 34 14.23 -6.51 10.58
CA MET A 34 14.24 -7.26 11.83
C MET A 34 13.21 -8.40 11.76
N ASP A 35 13.26 -9.34 12.70
CA ASP A 35 12.33 -10.47 12.72
C ASP A 35 10.88 -10.02 12.97
N ASP A 36 10.69 -9.05 13.85
CA ASP A 36 9.42 -8.55 14.32
C ASP A 36 9.11 -7.10 13.86
N PHE A 37 9.92 -6.52 12.97
CA PHE A 37 9.74 -5.18 12.45
C PHE A 37 10.49 -4.98 11.14
N ALA A 38 9.86 -4.36 10.17
CA ALA A 38 10.52 -3.98 8.93
C ALA A 38 10.03 -2.62 8.43
N VAL A 39 10.88 -1.92 7.71
CA VAL A 39 10.52 -0.69 6.99
C VAL A 39 10.90 -0.85 5.52
N LEU A 40 9.93 -0.68 4.66
CA LEU A 40 10.08 -0.71 3.22
C LEU A 40 10.52 0.67 2.72
N ARG A 41 11.44 0.67 1.75
CA ARG A 41 11.86 1.89 1.04
C ARG A 41 10.83 2.23 -0.01
N THR A 42 10.14 3.34 0.17
CA THR A 42 9.12 3.85 -0.75
C THR A 42 9.38 5.31 -1.06
N ALA A 43 9.02 5.77 -2.25
CA ALA A 43 8.87 7.19 -2.51
C ALA A 43 7.64 7.72 -1.76
N GLY A 44 7.70 8.93 -1.21
CA GLY A 44 6.67 9.45 -0.32
C GLY A 44 6.81 8.90 1.11
N PRO A 45 5.72 8.61 1.82
CA PRO A 45 5.78 8.04 3.17
C PRO A 45 6.42 6.65 3.16
N LEU A 46 7.28 6.36 4.11
CA LEU A 46 7.78 5.00 4.33
C LEU A 46 6.65 4.07 4.77
N ILE A 47 6.76 2.78 4.46
CA ILE A 47 5.81 1.75 4.92
C ILE A 47 6.51 0.87 5.94
N ALA A 48 5.99 0.83 7.17
CA ALA A 48 6.45 -0.10 8.20
C ALA A 48 5.52 -1.31 8.31
N LEU A 49 6.10 -2.47 8.58
CA LEU A 49 5.41 -3.72 8.88
C LEU A 49 5.63 -4.02 10.36
N TYR A 50 4.57 -4.14 11.13
CA TYR A 50 4.59 -4.27 12.57
C TYR A 50 3.56 -5.29 13.05
N PRO A 51 3.86 -6.15 14.05
CA PRO A 51 2.90 -7.12 14.53
C PRO A 51 1.61 -6.45 15.00
N LEU A 52 0.46 -6.92 14.52
CA LEU A 52 -0.84 -6.36 14.87
C LEU A 52 -1.09 -6.40 16.39
N THR A 53 -0.59 -7.44 17.07
CA THR A 53 -0.68 -7.56 18.52
C THR A 53 0.10 -6.48 19.27
N ASP A 54 1.28 -6.11 18.76
CA ASP A 54 2.09 -5.05 19.35
C ASP A 54 1.50 -3.67 19.04
N MET A 55 0.99 -3.47 17.82
CA MET A 55 0.26 -2.25 17.45
C MET A 55 -0.97 -2.04 18.35
N SER A 56 -1.72 -3.09 18.64
CA SER A 56 -2.87 -3.02 19.56
C SER A 56 -2.44 -2.61 20.96
N ARG A 57 -1.35 -3.20 21.46
CA ARG A 57 -0.80 -2.89 22.79
C ARG A 57 -0.34 -1.43 22.89
N ASP A 58 0.32 -0.91 21.84
CA ASP A 58 0.80 0.47 21.80
C ASP A 58 -0.35 1.48 21.78
N THR A 59 -1.48 1.10 21.20
CA THR A 59 -2.68 1.96 21.13
C THR A 59 -3.49 1.91 22.44
N GLY A 60 -3.33 0.86 23.24
CA GLY A 60 -4.11 0.56 24.43
C GLY A 60 -5.06 -0.63 24.21
N ASP A 61 -5.05 -1.58 25.12
CA ASP A 61 -5.76 -2.88 24.98
C ASP A 61 -7.29 -2.74 24.84
N ASP A 62 -7.86 -1.59 25.23
CA ASP A 62 -9.31 -1.31 25.16
C ASP A 62 -9.76 -0.72 23.81
N VAL A 63 -8.83 -0.44 22.90
CA VAL A 63 -9.18 0.05 21.57
C VAL A 63 -9.35 -1.14 20.63
N PRO A 64 -10.58 -1.44 20.16
CA PRO A 64 -10.77 -2.51 19.20
C PRO A 64 -9.95 -2.26 17.95
N VAL A 65 -9.07 -3.18 17.58
CA VAL A 65 -8.44 -3.18 16.26
C VAL A 65 -9.53 -3.53 15.26
N HIS A 66 -10.16 -2.50 14.73
CA HIS A 66 -11.18 -2.67 13.71
C HIS A 66 -10.51 -3.21 12.45
N ARG A 67 -10.96 -4.38 12.02
CA ARG A 67 -10.60 -4.97 10.71
C ARG A 67 -11.28 -4.23 9.55
N ASP A 68 -11.91 -3.09 9.83
CA ASP A 68 -12.54 -2.25 8.82
C ASP A 68 -11.47 -1.62 7.93
N ARG A 69 -11.67 -1.74 6.64
CA ARG A 69 -10.82 -1.10 5.63
C ARG A 69 -11.14 0.39 5.53
N ARG A 70 -10.73 1.17 6.52
CA ARG A 70 -10.95 2.62 6.56
C ARG A 70 -9.87 3.41 5.81
N ILE A 71 -8.80 2.74 5.40
CA ILE A 71 -7.67 3.34 4.68
C ILE A 71 -7.42 2.51 3.43
N HIS A 72 -7.34 3.18 2.29
CA HIS A 72 -6.73 2.65 1.09
C HIS A 72 -5.37 3.32 0.90
N LEU A 73 -4.37 2.52 0.62
CA LEU A 73 -3.11 3.01 0.07
C LEU A 73 -3.26 3.04 -1.45
N ALA A 74 -2.54 3.93 -2.13
CA ALA A 74 -2.66 4.03 -3.58
C ALA A 74 -1.29 4.12 -4.26
N ILE A 75 -1.22 3.53 -5.45
CA ILE A 75 -0.10 3.67 -6.39
C ILE A 75 -0.68 4.25 -7.68
N ASN A 76 -0.18 5.43 -8.07
CA ASN A 76 -0.53 6.02 -9.35
C ASN A 76 0.47 5.60 -10.43
N LEU A 77 -0.04 5.26 -11.61
CA LEU A 77 0.71 4.79 -12.77
C LEU A 77 0.40 5.65 -14.00
N ALA A 78 1.30 5.60 -14.98
CA ALA A 78 1.26 6.51 -16.11
C ALA A 78 0.18 6.15 -17.16
N SER A 79 -0.31 4.91 -17.17
CA SER A 79 -1.30 4.45 -18.16
C SER A 79 -2.21 3.35 -17.63
N PRO A 80 -3.38 3.13 -18.27
CA PRO A 80 -4.22 1.97 -17.98
C PRO A 80 -3.51 0.62 -18.18
N ALA A 81 -2.63 0.52 -19.18
CA ALA A 81 -1.85 -0.71 -19.42
C ALA A 81 -0.93 -1.03 -18.24
N GLU A 82 -0.27 -0.01 -17.66
CA GLU A 82 0.54 -0.19 -16.45
C GLU A 82 -0.29 -0.60 -15.24
N VAL A 83 -1.54 -0.16 -15.14
CA VAL A 83 -2.47 -0.63 -14.08
C VAL A 83 -2.74 -2.13 -14.25
N ASP A 84 -3.04 -2.60 -15.45
CA ASP A 84 -3.27 -4.03 -15.72
C ASP A 84 -2.03 -4.87 -15.40
N GLU A 85 -0.84 -4.42 -15.81
CA GLU A 85 0.43 -5.08 -15.53
C GLU A 85 0.71 -5.16 -14.04
N ALA A 86 0.56 -4.04 -13.31
CA ALA A 86 0.78 -3.99 -11.87
C ALA A 86 -0.20 -4.91 -11.12
N VAL A 87 -1.47 -4.93 -11.50
CA VAL A 87 -2.46 -5.85 -10.90
C VAL A 87 -2.05 -7.30 -11.11
N ALA A 88 -1.57 -7.66 -12.30
CA ALA A 88 -1.08 -9.01 -12.58
C ALA A 88 0.13 -9.37 -11.70
N GLU A 89 1.07 -8.44 -11.47
CA GLU A 89 2.20 -8.63 -10.57
C GLU A 89 1.76 -8.81 -9.10
N PHE A 90 0.84 -7.98 -8.61
CA PHE A 90 0.25 -8.13 -7.28
C PHE A 90 -0.41 -9.51 -7.11
N MET A 91 -1.18 -9.95 -8.08
CA MET A 91 -1.83 -11.26 -8.04
C MET A 91 -0.81 -12.40 -8.06
N ALA A 92 0.24 -12.31 -8.86
CA ALA A 92 1.33 -13.28 -8.89
C ALA A 92 2.11 -13.33 -7.56
N ALA A 93 2.20 -12.21 -6.85
CA ALA A 93 2.81 -12.10 -5.53
C ALA A 93 1.94 -12.66 -4.39
N GLY A 94 0.67 -12.97 -4.66
CA GLY A 94 -0.26 -13.54 -3.68
C GLY A 94 -1.29 -12.56 -3.12
N ALA A 95 -1.49 -11.41 -3.76
CA ALA A 95 -2.58 -10.49 -3.42
C ALA A 95 -3.95 -11.08 -3.76
N ALA A 96 -4.97 -10.60 -3.09
CA ALA A 96 -6.36 -10.88 -3.44
C ALA A 96 -6.90 -9.74 -4.33
N LEU A 97 -7.57 -10.09 -5.43
CA LEU A 97 -8.27 -9.11 -6.26
C LEU A 97 -9.60 -8.75 -5.59
N LEU A 98 -9.76 -7.48 -5.20
CA LEU A 98 -10.99 -6.98 -4.59
C LEU A 98 -11.93 -6.35 -5.63
N ARG A 99 -11.37 -5.64 -6.60
CA ARG A 99 -12.08 -5.07 -7.73
C ARG A 99 -11.18 -5.11 -8.96
N ALA A 100 -11.69 -5.69 -10.03
CA ALA A 100 -10.97 -5.76 -11.30
C ALA A 100 -10.68 -4.37 -11.87
N PRO A 101 -9.63 -4.21 -12.71
CA PRO A 101 -9.37 -2.97 -13.40
C PRO A 101 -10.57 -2.52 -14.24
N GLU A 102 -10.98 -1.28 -14.09
CA GLU A 102 -12.11 -0.70 -14.81
C GLU A 102 -11.97 0.81 -14.98
N ALA A 103 -12.62 1.34 -16.00
CA ALA A 103 -12.72 2.77 -16.19
C ALA A 103 -13.62 3.39 -15.11
N ALA A 104 -13.16 4.50 -14.52
CA ALA A 104 -13.91 5.25 -13.53
C ALA A 104 -14.68 6.42 -14.21
N GLU A 105 -15.83 6.80 -13.64
CA GLU A 105 -16.68 7.86 -14.16
C GLU A 105 -15.94 9.22 -14.27
N TRP A 106 -14.97 9.47 -13.41
CA TRP A 106 -14.16 10.69 -13.40
C TRP A 106 -13.03 10.70 -14.47
N GLY A 107 -12.94 9.66 -15.31
CA GLY A 107 -11.99 9.57 -16.43
C GLY A 107 -10.71 8.79 -16.14
N GLY A 108 -10.54 8.27 -14.94
CA GLY A 108 -9.42 7.40 -14.57
C GLY A 108 -9.64 5.94 -14.91
N TYR A 109 -8.65 5.11 -14.55
CA TYR A 109 -8.70 3.66 -14.67
C TYR A 109 -8.11 3.05 -13.39
N THR A 110 -8.89 2.23 -12.68
CA THR A 110 -8.53 1.81 -11.33
C THR A 110 -8.86 0.35 -11.05
N SER A 111 -8.09 -0.23 -10.13
CA SER A 111 -8.31 -1.55 -9.54
C SER A 111 -8.08 -1.49 -8.04
N ILE A 112 -8.57 -2.45 -7.29
CA ILE A 112 -8.25 -2.61 -5.87
C ILE A 112 -7.80 -4.05 -5.62
N VAL A 113 -6.62 -4.18 -5.02
CA VAL A 113 -6.06 -5.45 -4.55
C VAL A 113 -5.83 -5.39 -3.05
N ALA A 114 -5.75 -6.54 -2.39
CA ALA A 114 -5.40 -6.61 -0.99
C ALA A 114 -4.11 -7.41 -0.79
N ASP A 115 -3.24 -6.93 0.10
CA ASP A 115 -2.09 -7.70 0.54
C ASP A 115 -2.52 -8.93 1.38
N PRO A 116 -1.60 -9.83 1.79
CA PRO A 116 -1.94 -11.02 2.57
C PRO A 116 -2.63 -10.75 3.91
N ASP A 117 -2.51 -9.53 4.45
CA ASP A 117 -3.15 -9.10 5.70
C ASP A 117 -4.47 -8.33 5.46
N GLY A 118 -4.85 -8.14 4.22
CA GLY A 118 -6.09 -7.47 3.82
C GLY A 118 -5.98 -5.96 3.69
N HIS A 119 -4.76 -5.39 3.70
CA HIS A 119 -4.59 -3.96 3.41
C HIS A 119 -4.90 -3.69 1.95
N ALA A 120 -5.83 -2.78 1.71
CA ALA A 120 -6.28 -2.45 0.36
C ALA A 120 -5.34 -1.44 -0.31
N TRP A 121 -4.94 -1.78 -1.53
CA TRP A 121 -4.16 -0.94 -2.43
C TRP A 121 -5.00 -0.60 -3.66
N GLU A 122 -5.23 0.67 -3.89
CA GLU A 122 -5.76 1.16 -5.16
C GLU A 122 -4.62 1.31 -6.16
N ILE A 123 -4.74 0.64 -7.30
CA ILE A 123 -3.82 0.75 -8.42
C ILE A 123 -4.52 1.62 -9.46
N ALA A 124 -4.01 2.81 -9.73
CA ALA A 124 -4.76 3.84 -10.43
C ALA A 124 -3.96 4.54 -11.52
N HIS A 125 -4.62 4.85 -12.63
CA HIS A 125 -4.21 5.86 -13.58
C HIS A 125 -5.16 7.05 -13.50
N ASN A 126 -4.63 8.23 -13.23
CA ASN A 126 -5.38 9.49 -13.26
C ASN A 126 -4.79 10.42 -14.33
N PRO A 127 -5.48 10.62 -15.47
CA PRO A 127 -4.95 11.47 -16.55
C PRO A 127 -4.83 12.95 -16.16
N GLY A 128 -5.54 13.37 -15.10
CA GLY A 128 -5.49 14.74 -14.58
C GLY A 128 -4.32 15.03 -13.64
N TRP A 129 -3.60 13.98 -13.19
CA TRP A 129 -2.49 14.09 -12.25
C TRP A 129 -1.21 13.49 -12.86
N PRO A 130 -0.42 14.29 -13.60
CA PRO A 130 0.84 13.80 -14.14
C PRO A 130 1.78 13.37 -13.01
N LEU A 131 2.64 12.41 -13.31
CA LEU A 131 3.62 11.90 -12.35
C LEU A 131 4.94 12.66 -12.48
N ASP A 132 5.61 12.89 -11.36
CA ASP A 132 6.98 13.41 -11.33
C ASP A 132 8.03 12.31 -11.61
N ALA A 133 9.32 12.66 -11.48
CA ALA A 133 10.42 11.73 -11.73
C ALA A 133 10.47 10.55 -10.75
N ASP A 134 9.86 10.69 -9.57
CA ASP A 134 9.77 9.64 -8.54
C ASP A 134 8.47 8.84 -8.64
N GLY A 135 7.62 9.14 -9.65
CA GLY A 135 6.33 8.50 -9.86
C GLY A 135 5.23 9.00 -8.92
N LEU A 136 5.43 10.14 -8.26
CA LEU A 136 4.43 10.74 -7.37
C LEU A 136 3.49 11.68 -8.15
N PRO A 137 2.17 11.65 -7.85
CA PRO A 137 1.21 12.47 -8.54
C PRO A 137 1.38 13.95 -8.23
N GLN A 138 1.32 14.78 -9.27
CA GLN A 138 1.33 16.22 -9.17
C GLN A 138 -0.12 16.73 -9.17
N LEU A 139 -0.47 17.49 -8.13
CA LEU A 139 -1.79 18.11 -8.06
C LEU A 139 -1.88 19.32 -9.00
N PRO A 140 -3.07 19.60 -9.56
CA PRO A 140 -3.31 20.79 -10.35
C PRO A 140 -3.15 22.10 -9.58
#